data_95d1aa4b6c148f6e324c6ce89dd50c21
#
_entry.id   95d1aa4b6c148f6e324c6ce89dd50c21
#
_cell.length_a   1.000
_cell.length_b   1.000
_cell.length_c   1.000
_cell.angle_alpha   90.00
_cell.angle_beta   90.00
_cell.angle_gamma   90.00
#
_symmetry.space_group_name_H-M   'P 1'
#
loop_
_entity.id
_entity.type
_entity.pdbx_description
1 polymer ?
#
loop_
_entity_poly.entity_id
_entity_poly.type
_entity_poly.pdbx_seq_one_letter_code
_entity_poly.pdbx_strand_id
1 'polypeptide(L)'
;LRKAFVPKKLVKIIDKPQEYRTRHIRVSTLESANIFRQALVDFQKELASEPIDDPDKPFHDQTKVENYFIRIAKKYSTCSTKVLGGDLDWVYKGMNIQPAATFGGLEMKKEGIVTSELIDAITQSEKYVIPEPIKTKLGYHIILSCETRDRVEKEKPKMHLQPKSAPAGT
;
A
#
# COMPACT_ATOMS: atom_id res chain seq x y z
N LEU A 1 39.53 -13.96 25.90
CA LEU A 1 38.61 -12.95 25.37
C LEU A 1 37.45 -13.68 24.67
N ARG A 2 36.31 -13.76 25.35
CA ARG A 2 35.09 -14.32 24.75
C ARG A 2 34.55 -13.30 23.76
N LYS A 3 34.50 -13.65 22.48
CA LYS A 3 33.85 -12.84 21.46
C LYS A 3 32.36 -12.77 21.80
N ALA A 4 31.83 -11.55 21.97
CA ALA A 4 30.41 -11.31 22.17
C ALA A 4 29.62 -11.87 20.98
N PHE A 5 28.63 -12.69 21.27
CA PHE A 5 27.69 -13.21 20.27
C PHE A 5 26.84 -12.05 19.77
N VAL A 6 27.08 -11.62 18.54
CA VAL A 6 26.22 -10.66 17.85
C VAL A 6 25.10 -11.46 17.19
N PRO A 7 23.85 -11.34 17.65
CA PRO A 7 22.75 -12.06 16.99
C PRO A 7 22.62 -11.53 15.56
N LYS A 8 22.75 -12.41 14.58
CA LYS A 8 22.41 -12.11 13.19
C LYS A 8 20.92 -11.74 13.16
N LYS A 9 20.60 -10.55 12.64
CA LYS A 9 19.22 -10.20 12.33
C LYS A 9 18.64 -11.32 11.48
N LEU A 10 17.64 -12.02 12.02
CA LEU A 10 16.85 -12.97 11.26
C LEU A 10 16.10 -12.16 10.19
N VAL A 11 16.58 -12.25 8.95
CA VAL A 11 15.82 -11.78 7.79
C VAL A 11 14.61 -12.69 7.71
N LYS A 12 13.42 -12.17 7.99
CA LYS A 12 12.18 -12.88 7.71
C LYS A 12 12.12 -13.14 6.22
N ILE A 13 12.42 -14.36 5.80
CA ILE A 13 12.14 -14.81 4.45
C ILE A 13 10.63 -15.02 4.41
N ILE A 14 9.92 -14.08 3.78
CA ILE A 14 8.49 -14.22 3.53
C ILE A 14 8.39 -15.01 2.23
N ASP A 15 8.22 -16.31 2.34
CA ASP A 15 8.10 -17.21 1.18
C ASP A 15 6.77 -17.08 0.44
N LYS A 16 5.78 -16.36 1.01
CA LYS A 16 4.46 -16.18 0.43
C LYS A 16 4.28 -14.79 -0.14
N PRO A 17 3.70 -14.68 -1.36
CA PRO A 17 3.37 -13.38 -1.91
C PRO A 17 2.38 -12.65 -0.98
N GLN A 18 2.63 -11.37 -0.79
CA GLN A 18 1.84 -10.49 0.08
C GLN A 18 1.08 -9.47 -0.75
N GLU A 19 -0.07 -9.04 -0.25
CA GLU A 19 -0.74 -7.85 -0.74
C GLU A 19 -0.94 -6.85 0.40
N TYR A 20 -0.96 -5.57 0.03
CA TYR A 20 -0.90 -4.43 0.93
C TYR A 20 -2.06 -3.49 0.67
N ARG A 21 -2.90 -3.26 1.68
CA ARG A 21 -3.88 -2.19 1.61
C ARG A 21 -3.20 -0.89 1.99
N THR A 22 -3.10 -0.01 1.03
CA THR A 22 -2.27 1.20 1.13
C THR A 22 -3.07 2.43 0.75
N ARG A 23 -2.81 3.52 1.46
CA ARG A 23 -3.26 4.87 1.10
C ARG A 23 -2.08 5.68 0.58
N HIS A 24 -2.35 6.61 -0.32
CA HIS A 24 -1.34 7.57 -0.76
C HIS A 24 -1.88 9.00 -0.85
N ILE A 25 -0.95 9.95 -0.74
CA ILE A 25 -1.15 11.36 -1.02
C ILE A 25 -0.20 11.71 -2.15
N ARG A 26 -0.71 12.20 -3.27
CA ARG A 26 0.11 12.67 -4.38
C ARG A 26 0.13 14.19 -4.41
N VAL A 27 1.32 14.76 -4.50
CA VAL A 27 1.54 16.20 -4.63
C VAL A 27 2.57 16.48 -5.72
N SER A 28 2.60 17.71 -6.22
CA SER A 28 3.46 18.08 -7.35
C SER A 28 4.90 18.42 -6.97
N THR A 29 5.17 18.73 -5.71
CA THR A 29 6.50 19.16 -5.24
C THR A 29 7.01 18.31 -4.08
N LEU A 30 8.33 18.11 -4.03
CA LEU A 30 8.98 17.44 -2.90
C LEU A 30 8.80 18.21 -1.60
N GLU A 31 8.82 19.53 -1.65
CA GLU A 31 8.63 20.39 -0.49
C GLU A 31 7.27 20.13 0.17
N SER A 32 6.19 20.13 -0.60
CA SER A 32 4.85 19.81 -0.11
C SER A 32 4.77 18.40 0.47
N ALA A 33 5.38 17.42 -0.21
CA ALA A 33 5.43 16.04 0.25
C ALA A 33 6.14 15.93 1.60
N ASN A 34 7.27 16.61 1.77
CA ASN A 34 8.01 16.60 3.03
C ASN A 34 7.24 17.27 4.17
N ILE A 35 6.51 18.36 3.89
CA ILE A 35 5.68 19.03 4.89
C ILE A 35 4.58 18.09 5.40
N PHE A 36 3.86 17.44 4.51
CA PHE A 36 2.78 16.51 4.90
C PHE A 36 3.31 15.26 5.58
N ARG A 37 4.41 14.70 5.08
CA ARG A 37 5.07 13.57 5.74
C ARG A 37 5.50 13.93 7.15
N GLN A 38 6.16 15.06 7.33
CA GLN A 38 6.63 15.51 8.63
C GLN A 38 5.48 15.73 9.61
N ALA A 39 4.38 16.32 9.16
CA ALA A 39 3.19 16.48 9.99
C ALA A 39 2.64 15.13 10.48
N LEU A 40 2.60 14.13 9.62
CA LEU A 40 2.15 12.77 9.95
C LEU A 40 3.10 12.07 10.92
N VAL A 41 4.40 12.16 10.68
CA VAL A 41 5.43 11.57 11.55
C VAL A 41 5.42 12.23 12.93
N ASP A 42 5.30 13.55 12.99
CA ASP A 42 5.21 14.28 14.27
C ASP A 42 3.95 13.89 15.04
N PHE A 43 2.82 13.72 14.35
CA PHE A 43 1.59 13.24 14.97
C PHE A 43 1.74 11.82 15.54
N GLN A 44 2.41 10.93 14.82
CA GLN A 44 2.74 9.58 15.34
C GLN A 44 3.60 9.64 16.60
N LYS A 45 4.60 10.52 16.64
CA LYS A 45 5.46 10.72 17.81
C LYS A 45 4.68 11.29 18.99
N GLU A 46 3.79 12.23 18.74
CA GLU A 46 2.91 12.81 19.78
C GLU A 46 2.03 11.73 20.40
N LEU A 47 1.36 10.91 19.60
CA LEU A 47 0.55 9.80 20.07
C LEU A 47 1.37 8.78 20.86
N ALA A 48 2.58 8.47 20.42
CA ALA A 48 3.48 7.53 21.10
C ALA A 48 3.98 8.06 22.46
N SER A 49 4.01 9.38 22.66
CA SER A 49 4.42 10.03 23.90
C SER A 49 3.33 10.07 24.97
N GLU A 50 2.07 9.84 24.58
CA GLU A 50 0.95 9.79 25.52
C GLU A 50 1.03 8.57 26.44
N PRO A 51 0.55 8.67 27.71
CA PRO A 51 0.50 7.53 28.62
C PRO A 51 -0.29 6.35 28.05
N ILE A 52 0.15 5.13 28.33
CA ILE A 52 -0.55 3.91 27.92
C ILE A 52 -1.57 3.58 29.03
N ASP A 53 -2.75 4.15 28.92
CA ASP A 53 -3.86 3.91 29.87
C ASP A 53 -4.81 2.81 29.39
N ASP A 54 -4.75 2.47 28.11
CA ASP A 54 -5.64 1.56 27.41
C ASP A 54 -4.80 0.47 26.70
N PRO A 55 -5.09 -0.82 26.93
CA PRO A 55 -4.40 -1.91 26.25
C PRO A 55 -4.59 -1.87 24.72
N ASP A 56 -5.67 -1.26 24.23
CA ASP A 56 -5.98 -1.11 22.81
C ASP A 56 -5.41 0.19 22.21
N LYS A 57 -4.64 0.96 22.99
CA LYS A 57 -4.02 2.21 22.53
C LYS A 57 -3.31 2.10 21.17
N PRO A 58 -2.51 1.05 20.88
CA PRO A 58 -1.86 0.92 19.57
C PRO A 58 -2.85 0.92 18.41
N PHE A 59 -3.99 0.26 18.57
CA PHE A 59 -5.06 0.25 17.55
C PHE A 59 -5.74 1.62 17.41
N HIS A 60 -6.01 2.27 18.52
CA HIS A 60 -6.61 3.60 18.53
C HIS A 60 -5.67 4.63 17.91
N ASP A 61 -4.38 4.54 18.21
CA ASP A 61 -3.37 5.43 17.61
C ASP A 61 -3.25 5.22 16.10
N GLN A 62 -3.25 3.99 15.63
CA GLN A 62 -3.25 3.67 14.20
C GLN A 62 -4.48 4.25 13.49
N THR A 63 -5.65 4.11 14.08
CA THR A 63 -6.89 4.69 13.56
C THR A 63 -6.81 6.22 13.48
N LYS A 64 -6.25 6.86 14.50
CA LYS A 64 -6.05 8.33 14.51
C LYS A 64 -5.11 8.78 13.40
N VAL A 65 -4.01 8.06 13.19
CA VAL A 65 -3.04 8.35 12.13
C VAL A 65 -3.68 8.17 10.76
N GLU A 66 -4.42 7.09 10.55
CA GLU A 66 -5.13 6.84 9.28
C GLU A 66 -6.18 7.94 9.01
N ASN A 67 -6.95 8.32 10.00
CA ASN A 67 -7.93 9.41 9.87
C ASN A 67 -7.26 10.76 9.53
N TYR A 68 -6.12 11.04 10.12
CA TYR A 68 -5.35 12.24 9.79
C TYR A 68 -4.81 12.20 8.36
N PHE A 69 -4.31 11.06 7.93
CA PHE A 69 -3.88 10.82 6.55
C PHE A 69 -5.02 11.03 5.56
N ILE A 70 -6.19 10.47 5.85
CA ILE A 70 -7.40 10.63 5.03
C ILE A 70 -7.78 12.11 4.87
N ARG A 71 -7.73 12.89 5.94
CA ARG A 71 -8.03 14.33 5.89
C ARG A 71 -7.05 15.09 5.01
N ILE A 72 -5.76 14.81 5.13
CA ILE A 72 -4.73 15.43 4.27
C ILE A 72 -4.94 15.02 2.82
N ALA A 73 -5.18 13.73 2.55
CA ALA A 73 -5.42 13.23 1.20
C ALA A 73 -6.62 13.93 0.54
N LYS A 74 -7.75 14.01 1.24
CA LYS A 74 -8.96 14.66 0.73
C LYS A 74 -8.75 16.14 0.40
N LYS A 75 -7.94 16.83 1.19
CA LYS A 75 -7.73 18.26 1.05
C LYS A 75 -6.63 18.62 0.03
N TYR A 76 -5.53 17.87 0.00
CA TYR A 76 -4.32 18.29 -0.69
C TYR A 76 -3.86 17.35 -1.81
N SER A 77 -4.31 16.10 -1.85
CA SER A 77 -3.89 15.17 -2.89
C SER A 77 -4.36 15.61 -4.27
N THR A 78 -3.48 15.50 -5.26
CA THR A 78 -3.81 15.74 -6.67
C THR A 78 -4.32 14.49 -7.39
N CYS A 79 -4.33 13.35 -6.72
CA CYS A 79 -4.83 12.09 -7.24
C CYS A 79 -6.36 12.00 -7.10
N SER A 80 -7.03 11.39 -8.07
CA SER A 80 -8.47 11.13 -8.01
C SER A 80 -8.89 10.26 -6.82
N THR A 81 -8.00 9.44 -6.27
CA THR A 81 -8.23 8.65 -5.05
C THR A 81 -8.46 9.49 -3.79
N LYS A 82 -8.22 10.80 -3.85
CA LYS A 82 -8.47 11.71 -2.72
C LYS A 82 -9.89 11.63 -2.17
N VAL A 83 -10.88 11.36 -3.01
CA VAL A 83 -12.28 11.23 -2.60
C VAL A 83 -12.50 10.03 -1.66
N LEU A 84 -11.64 9.02 -1.76
CA LEU A 84 -11.58 7.83 -0.90
C LEU A 84 -10.51 7.94 0.21
N GLY A 85 -10.02 9.14 0.46
CA GLY A 85 -8.93 9.35 1.42
C GLY A 85 -7.59 8.78 0.97
N GLY A 86 -7.35 8.70 -0.34
CA GLY A 86 -6.14 8.16 -0.93
C GLY A 86 -6.07 6.64 -0.99
N ASP A 87 -7.16 5.93 -0.74
CA ASP A 87 -7.20 4.47 -0.73
C ASP A 87 -6.86 3.89 -2.11
N LEU A 88 -5.78 3.12 -2.19
CA LEU A 88 -5.35 2.38 -3.38
C LEU A 88 -5.87 0.95 -3.39
N ASP A 89 -6.62 0.56 -2.35
CA ASP A 89 -7.04 -0.82 -2.14
C ASP A 89 -5.83 -1.77 -2.01
N TRP A 90 -5.98 -3.03 -2.36
CA TRP A 90 -4.91 -4.01 -2.23
C TRP A 90 -3.91 -3.91 -3.38
N VAL A 91 -2.65 -3.65 -3.02
CA VAL A 91 -1.52 -3.52 -3.96
C VAL A 91 -0.57 -4.68 -3.76
N TYR A 92 -0.10 -5.27 -4.84
CA TYR A 92 0.85 -6.38 -4.82
C TYR A 92 1.82 -6.32 -6.01
N LYS A 93 2.96 -6.94 -5.84
CA LYS A 93 3.99 -7.01 -6.88
C LYS A 93 3.48 -7.76 -8.11
N GLY A 94 3.67 -7.18 -9.27
CA GLY A 94 3.24 -7.76 -10.54
C GLY A 94 1.74 -7.62 -10.83
N MET A 95 1.02 -6.81 -10.05
CA MET A 95 -0.39 -6.52 -10.34
C MET A 95 -0.56 -5.87 -11.71
N ASN A 96 -1.70 -6.15 -12.33
CA ASN A 96 -2.05 -5.48 -13.58
C ASN A 96 -2.45 -4.03 -13.31
N ILE A 97 -1.66 -3.09 -13.83
CA ILE A 97 -1.89 -1.64 -13.76
C ILE A 97 -2.59 -1.07 -14.99
N GLN A 98 -3.04 -1.93 -15.91
CA GLN A 98 -3.76 -1.56 -17.11
C GLN A 98 -5.09 -0.83 -16.79
N PRO A 99 -5.56 0.05 -17.71
CA PRO A 99 -6.70 0.91 -17.46
C PRO A 99 -8.01 0.13 -17.21
N ALA A 100 -8.89 0.71 -16.41
CA ALA A 100 -10.22 0.26 -16.01
C ALA A 100 -10.27 -0.73 -14.84
N ALA A 101 -9.89 -0.26 -13.65
CA ALA A 101 -10.36 -0.87 -12.42
C ALA A 101 -11.41 0.02 -11.77
N THR A 102 -12.47 -0.59 -11.26
CA THR A 102 -13.49 0.11 -10.49
C THR A 102 -13.08 0.09 -9.01
N PHE A 103 -12.87 1.28 -8.43
CA PHE A 103 -12.62 1.45 -7.01
C PHE A 103 -13.84 2.09 -6.37
N GLY A 104 -14.48 1.41 -5.43
CA GLY A 104 -15.60 1.97 -4.69
C GLY A 104 -16.73 2.50 -5.58
N GLY A 105 -16.98 1.89 -6.75
CA GLY A 105 -17.97 2.32 -7.73
C GLY A 105 -17.52 3.44 -8.69
N LEU A 106 -16.25 3.90 -8.58
CA LEU A 106 -15.67 4.88 -9.50
C LEU A 106 -14.74 4.18 -10.48
N GLU A 107 -14.94 4.43 -11.77
CA GLU A 107 -13.99 4.01 -12.80
C GLU A 107 -12.71 4.84 -12.68
N MET A 108 -11.65 4.24 -12.18
CA MET A 108 -10.34 4.85 -12.09
C MET A 108 -9.36 4.11 -12.98
N LYS A 109 -8.65 4.86 -13.84
CA LYS A 109 -7.55 4.31 -14.63
C LYS A 109 -6.36 4.07 -13.71
N LYS A 110 -6.09 2.82 -13.33
CA LYS A 110 -4.92 2.46 -12.51
C LYS A 110 -3.60 2.95 -13.09
N GLU A 111 -3.46 3.00 -14.40
CA GLU A 111 -2.27 3.51 -15.09
C GLU A 111 -1.93 4.96 -14.74
N GLY A 112 -2.94 5.78 -14.43
CA GLY A 112 -2.74 7.16 -13.99
C GLY A 112 -2.60 7.33 -12.47
N ILE A 113 -2.62 6.23 -11.69
CA ILE A 113 -2.63 6.27 -10.23
C ILE A 113 -1.44 5.51 -9.64
N VAL A 114 -1.19 4.30 -10.11
CA VAL A 114 -0.17 3.41 -9.59
C VAL A 114 0.88 3.13 -10.66
N THR A 115 2.14 3.36 -10.32
CA THR A 115 3.30 3.03 -11.15
C THR A 115 4.07 1.85 -10.56
N SER A 116 4.95 1.22 -11.34
CA SER A 116 5.79 0.14 -10.85
C SER A 116 6.70 0.59 -9.69
N GLU A 117 7.23 1.81 -9.75
CA GLU A 117 8.05 2.38 -8.68
C GLU A 117 7.27 2.54 -7.39
N LEU A 118 6.00 2.94 -7.48
CA LEU A 118 5.12 3.07 -6.32
C LEU A 118 4.80 1.70 -5.72
N ILE A 119 4.54 0.70 -6.54
CA ILE A 119 4.32 -0.69 -6.11
C ILE A 119 5.54 -1.22 -5.37
N ASP A 120 6.74 -1.02 -5.91
CA ASP A 120 7.99 -1.47 -5.28
C ASP A 120 8.19 -0.82 -3.91
N ALA A 121 7.93 0.48 -3.78
CA ALA A 121 8.00 1.18 -2.51
C ALA A 121 6.97 0.67 -1.50
N ILE A 122 5.75 0.39 -1.93
CA ILE A 122 4.68 -0.14 -1.08
C ILE A 122 5.05 -1.53 -0.56
N THR A 123 5.57 -2.40 -1.41
CA THR A 123 5.92 -3.78 -1.03
C THR A 123 7.12 -3.86 -0.10
N GLN A 124 7.94 -2.82 -0.02
CA GLN A 124 9.08 -2.70 0.90
C GLN A 124 8.72 -1.97 2.20
N SER A 125 7.55 -1.37 2.30
CA SER A 125 7.15 -0.59 3.47
C SER A 125 6.53 -1.49 4.57
N GLU A 126 6.67 -1.04 5.81
CA GLU A 126 6.03 -1.65 6.97
C GLU A 126 4.71 -0.93 7.29
N LYS A 127 3.78 -1.65 7.93
CA LYS A 127 2.51 -1.08 8.36
C LYS A 127 2.72 0.14 9.27
N TYR A 128 2.01 1.22 8.98
CA TYR A 128 2.05 2.48 9.72
C TYR A 128 3.43 3.13 9.86
N VAL A 129 4.42 2.68 9.09
CA VAL A 129 5.69 3.36 8.93
C VAL A 129 5.66 4.15 7.63
N ILE A 130 5.77 5.47 7.72
CA ILE A 130 5.69 6.37 6.56
C ILE A 130 7.10 6.57 6.00
N PRO A 131 7.44 6.00 4.83
CA PRO A 131 8.75 6.18 4.22
C PRO A 131 8.93 7.60 3.69
N GLU A 132 10.14 7.91 3.25
CA GLU A 132 10.42 9.12 2.49
C GLU A 132 9.51 9.21 1.25
N PRO A 133 9.17 10.43 0.79
CA PRO A 133 8.34 10.60 -0.39
C PRO A 133 8.93 9.88 -1.61
N ILE A 134 8.06 9.23 -2.38
CA ILE A 134 8.45 8.47 -3.57
C ILE A 134 8.16 9.32 -4.81
N LYS A 135 9.21 9.55 -5.61
CA LYS A 135 9.08 10.25 -6.88
C LYS A 135 8.66 9.27 -7.98
N THR A 136 7.62 9.63 -8.72
CA THR A 136 7.21 8.96 -9.95
C THR A 136 6.97 10.00 -11.05
N LYS A 137 6.69 9.54 -12.28
CA LYS A 137 6.28 10.44 -13.38
C LYS A 137 5.02 11.26 -13.08
N LEU A 138 4.22 10.83 -12.09
CA LEU A 138 2.96 11.47 -11.70
C LEU A 138 3.14 12.54 -10.62
N GLY A 139 4.29 12.60 -9.97
CA GLY A 139 4.60 13.52 -8.87
C GLY A 139 5.28 12.83 -7.70
N TYR A 140 5.05 13.35 -6.50
CA TYR A 140 5.59 12.81 -5.26
C TYR A 140 4.48 12.16 -4.45
N HIS A 141 4.74 10.97 -3.92
CA HIS A 141 3.77 10.17 -3.18
C HIS A 141 4.22 9.98 -1.74
N ILE A 142 3.29 10.21 -0.82
CA ILE A 142 3.41 9.79 0.57
C ILE A 142 2.51 8.57 0.71
N ILE A 143 3.03 7.48 1.26
CA ILE A 143 2.29 6.23 1.41
C ILE A 143 2.11 5.84 2.87
N LEU A 144 1.00 5.19 3.16
CA LEU A 144 0.67 4.58 4.44
C LEU A 144 0.09 3.19 4.19
N SER A 145 0.87 2.15 4.48
CA SER A 145 0.37 0.78 4.46
C SER A 145 -0.39 0.49 5.75
N CYS A 146 -1.67 0.18 5.63
CA CYS A 146 -2.57 -0.02 6.76
C CYS A 146 -2.77 -1.48 7.11
N GLU A 147 -2.80 -2.36 6.11
CA GLU A 147 -3.04 -3.79 6.28
C GLU A 147 -2.15 -4.59 5.33
N THR A 148 -1.77 -5.78 5.76
CA THR A 148 -1.07 -6.77 4.94
C THR A 148 -1.74 -8.12 5.09
N ARG A 149 -1.78 -8.89 4.02
CA ARG A 149 -2.29 -10.26 4.03
C ARG A 149 -1.56 -11.13 3.01
N ASP A 150 -1.63 -12.44 3.20
CA ASP A 150 -1.15 -13.38 2.20
C ASP A 150 -2.02 -13.30 0.95
N ARG A 151 -1.38 -13.22 -0.21
CA ARG A 151 -2.09 -13.26 -1.49
C ARG A 151 -2.38 -14.70 -1.85
N VAL A 152 -3.67 -15.02 -1.98
CA VAL A 152 -4.12 -16.29 -2.52
C VAL A 152 -4.21 -16.14 -4.04
N GLU A 153 -3.35 -16.84 -4.78
CA GLU A 153 -3.50 -16.95 -6.23
C GLU A 153 -4.78 -17.75 -6.50
N LYS A 154 -5.75 -17.11 -7.15
CA LYS A 154 -6.90 -17.84 -7.70
C LYS A 154 -6.35 -18.76 -8.77
N GLU A 155 -6.49 -20.06 -8.61
CA GLU A 155 -6.21 -21.01 -9.68
C GLU A 155 -6.96 -20.55 -10.93
N LYS A 156 -6.20 -20.36 -12.02
CA LYS A 156 -6.83 -20.12 -13.32
C LYS A 156 -7.74 -21.31 -13.58
N PRO A 157 -9.02 -21.12 -13.93
CA PRO A 157 -9.89 -22.22 -14.26
C PRO A 157 -9.17 -23.04 -15.33
N LYS A 158 -8.91 -24.31 -15.04
CA LYS A 158 -8.36 -25.24 -16.01
C LYS A 158 -9.37 -25.25 -17.15
N MET A 159 -8.98 -24.68 -18.31
CA MET A 159 -9.77 -24.81 -19.52
C MET A 159 -9.86 -26.32 -19.79
N HIS A 160 -11.04 -26.89 -19.56
CA HIS A 160 -11.35 -28.21 -20.05
C HIS A 160 -11.34 -28.07 -21.57
N LEU A 161 -10.23 -28.48 -22.19
CA LEU A 161 -10.21 -28.81 -23.61
C LEU A 161 -11.20 -29.94 -23.80
N GLN A 162 -12.40 -29.60 -24.28
CA GLN A 162 -13.29 -30.63 -24.76
C GLN A 162 -12.57 -31.37 -25.87
N PRO A 163 -12.51 -32.70 -25.81
CA PRO A 163 -11.93 -33.46 -26.90
C PRO A 163 -12.73 -33.12 -28.16
N LYS A 164 -12.02 -32.66 -29.20
CA LYS A 164 -12.65 -32.46 -30.49
C LYS A 164 -13.34 -33.78 -30.85
N SER A 165 -14.67 -33.72 -31.01
CA SER A 165 -15.43 -34.85 -31.54
C SER A 165 -14.81 -35.21 -32.89
N ALA A 166 -14.38 -36.49 -33.04
CA ALA A 166 -13.89 -36.97 -34.28
C ALA A 166 -14.96 -36.78 -35.36
N PRO A 167 -14.61 -36.38 -36.60
CA PRO A 167 -15.59 -36.27 -37.67
C PRO A 167 -16.20 -37.66 -37.88
N ALA A 168 -17.53 -37.70 -37.92
CA ALA A 168 -18.26 -38.89 -38.27
C ALA A 168 -17.83 -39.34 -39.67
N GLY A 169 -17.06 -40.43 -39.76
CA GLY A 169 -16.74 -41.06 -41.03
C GLY A 169 -18.01 -41.64 -41.64
N THR A 170 -18.31 -41.29 -42.90
CA THR A 170 -19.28 -41.98 -43.68
C THR A 170 -18.82 -43.38 -43.99
#